data_ebec307fff0068f623c5529d91c7aa18
#
_entry.id   ebec307fff0068f623c5529d91c7aa18
#
_cell.length_a   1.000
_cell.length_b   1.000
_cell.length_c   1.000
_cell.angle_alpha   90.00
_cell.angle_beta   90.00
_cell.angle_gamma   90.00
#
_symmetry.space_group_name_H-M   'P 1'
#
loop_
_entity.id
_entity.type
_entity.pdbx_description
1 polymer ?
#
loop_
_entity_poly.entity_id
_entity_poly.type
_entity_poly.pdbx_seq_one_letter_code
_entity_poly.pdbx_strand_id
1 'polypeptide(L)' 'IGSYVDIPEGLEGLQRGDLVFWQGHVGILVDSVMLVHANAHHMMVTTETLPEAAGRVAKSNGNIIAIKRLRGLCA' A
#
# COMPACT_ATOMS: atom_id res chain seq x y z
N ILE A 1 -4.31 -16.26 -3.68
CA ILE A 1 -4.33 -15.51 -4.92
C ILE A 1 -3.34 -14.36 -4.83
N GLY A 2 -2.43 -14.31 -5.75
CA GLY A 2 -1.37 -13.33 -5.77
C GLY A 2 -0.13 -13.84 -5.04
N SER A 3 0.94 -13.11 -5.14
CA SER A 3 2.22 -13.46 -4.55
C SER A 3 2.80 -12.29 -3.79
N TYR A 4 3.55 -12.61 -2.75
CA TYR A 4 4.24 -11.58 -1.98
C TYR A 4 5.40 -11.01 -2.80
N VAL A 5 5.61 -9.73 -2.64
CA VAL A 5 6.68 -8.99 -3.29
C VAL A 5 7.60 -8.47 -2.19
N ASP A 6 8.91 -8.46 -2.46
CA ASP A 6 9.86 -7.88 -1.52
C ASP A 6 9.55 -6.40 -1.32
N ILE A 7 9.68 -5.94 -0.08
CA ILE A 7 9.44 -4.53 0.23
C ILE A 7 10.71 -3.75 -0.12
N PRO A 8 10.68 -2.93 -1.17
CA PRO A 8 11.88 -2.19 -1.57
C PRO A 8 12.17 -1.08 -0.56
N GLU A 9 13.44 -0.84 -0.32
CA GLU A 9 13.89 0.17 0.65
C GLU A 9 13.30 1.55 0.36
N GLY A 10 13.34 1.97 -0.89
CA GLY A 10 12.81 3.26 -1.31
C GLY A 10 11.38 3.22 -1.80
N LEU A 11 10.70 2.09 -1.62
CA LEU A 11 9.34 1.89 -2.12
C LEU A 11 9.22 2.09 -3.63
N GLU A 12 10.26 1.68 -4.35
CA GLU A 12 10.32 1.78 -5.82
C GLU A 12 10.03 0.43 -6.46
N GLY A 13 9.72 0.47 -7.75
CA GLY A 13 9.48 -0.75 -8.52
C GLY A 13 8.13 -1.40 -8.25
N LEU A 14 7.27 -0.73 -7.50
CA LEU A 14 5.92 -1.21 -7.26
C LEU A 14 5.01 -0.88 -8.44
N GLN A 15 3.89 -1.57 -8.54
CA GLN A 15 3.02 -1.49 -9.69
C GLN A 15 1.58 -1.23 -9.28
N ARG A 16 0.82 -0.70 -10.22
CA ARG A 16 -0.63 -0.57 -10.06
C ARG A 16 -1.24 -1.92 -9.68
N GLY A 17 -2.11 -1.90 -8.69
CA GLY A 17 -2.77 -3.09 -8.20
C GLY A 17 -2.05 -3.80 -7.06
N ASP A 18 -0.83 -3.37 -6.72
CA ASP A 18 -0.13 -3.94 -5.57
C ASP A 18 -0.86 -3.55 -4.30
N LEU A 19 -1.05 -4.54 -3.42
CA LEU A 19 -1.67 -4.33 -2.11
C LEU A 19 -0.58 -4.15 -1.08
N VAL A 20 -0.68 -3.08 -0.31
CA VAL A 20 0.29 -2.76 0.73
C VAL A 20 -0.37 -2.98 2.08
N PHE A 21 0.25 -3.82 2.91
CA PHE A 21 -0.30 -4.21 4.20
C PHE A 21 0.52 -3.65 5.36
N TRP A 22 -0.19 -3.08 6.31
CA TRP A 22 0.33 -2.73 7.63
C TRP A 22 -0.44 -3.55 8.65
N GLN A 23 0.01 -3.55 9.88
CA GLN A 23 -0.72 -4.18 10.97
C GLN A 23 -2.09 -3.47 11.12
N GLY A 24 -3.15 -4.15 10.72
CA GLY A 24 -4.51 -3.59 10.84
C GLY A 24 -4.88 -2.55 9.79
N HIS A 25 -4.10 -2.44 8.71
CA HIS A 25 -4.37 -1.45 7.66
C HIS A 25 -3.92 -1.98 6.31
N VAL A 26 -4.64 -1.63 5.26
CA VAL A 26 -4.30 -2.04 3.90
C VAL A 26 -4.64 -0.93 2.92
N GLY A 27 -3.83 -0.81 1.87
CA GLY A 27 -4.10 0.09 0.76
C GLY A 27 -3.79 -0.59 -0.56
N ILE A 28 -4.21 0.02 -1.65
CA ILE A 28 -3.94 -0.47 -3.00
C ILE A 28 -3.30 0.62 -3.84
N LEU A 29 -2.28 0.28 -4.60
CA LEU A 29 -1.63 1.23 -5.48
C LEU A 29 -2.43 1.38 -6.77
N VAL A 30 -2.71 2.62 -7.14
CA VAL A 30 -3.38 2.94 -8.42
C VAL A 30 -2.37 3.24 -9.53
N ASP A 31 -1.11 3.43 -9.16
CA ASP A 31 0.04 3.49 -10.06
C ASP A 31 1.29 3.14 -9.25
N SER A 32 2.45 3.44 -9.76
CA SER A 32 3.71 3.05 -9.11
C SER A 32 3.98 3.79 -7.79
N VAL A 33 3.25 4.84 -7.48
CA VAL A 33 3.53 5.66 -6.29
C VAL A 33 2.27 6.07 -5.53
N MET A 34 1.11 6.17 -6.17
CA MET A 34 -0.11 6.66 -5.52
C MET A 34 -0.89 5.53 -4.89
N LEU A 35 -1.20 5.68 -3.62
CA LEU A 35 -1.92 4.71 -2.82
C LEU A 35 -3.33 5.21 -2.52
N VAL A 36 -4.31 4.33 -2.67
CA VAL A 36 -5.68 4.56 -2.21
C VAL A 36 -5.89 3.69 -0.99
N HIS A 37 -6.34 4.29 0.10
CA HIS A 37 -6.63 3.52 1.31
C HIS A 37 -7.79 4.18 2.07
N ALA A 38 -8.47 3.37 2.86
CA ALA A 38 -9.54 3.85 3.70
C ALA A 38 -9.00 4.27 5.05
N ASN A 39 -9.34 5.48 5.46
CA ASN A 39 -9.04 5.95 6.80
C ASN A 39 -10.21 5.59 7.70
N ALA A 40 -10.05 4.55 8.49
CA ALA A 40 -11.12 4.06 9.35
C ALA A 40 -11.54 5.09 10.40
N HIS A 41 -10.61 5.94 10.81
CA HIS A 41 -10.88 6.96 11.81
C HIS A 41 -11.88 8.01 11.30
N HIS A 42 -11.77 8.36 10.03
CA HIS A 42 -12.66 9.35 9.40
C HIS A 42 -13.65 8.73 8.44
N MET A 43 -13.62 7.43 8.26
CA MET A 43 -14.49 6.72 7.32
C MET A 43 -14.39 7.28 5.89
N MET A 44 -13.19 7.70 5.51
CA MET A 44 -12.93 8.31 4.21
C MET A 44 -11.89 7.54 3.42
N VAL A 45 -12.10 7.49 2.11
CA VAL A 45 -11.10 6.97 1.19
C VAL A 45 -10.17 8.12 0.82
N THR A 46 -8.87 7.88 0.95
CA THR A 46 -7.85 8.90 0.70
C THR A 46 -6.85 8.40 -0.32
N THR A 47 -6.42 9.29 -1.20
CA THR A 47 -5.34 9.02 -2.16
C THR A 47 -4.13 9.87 -1.78
N GLU A 48 -2.97 9.22 -1.62
CA GLU A 48 -1.73 9.94 -1.31
C GLU A 48 -0.54 9.11 -1.81
N THR A 49 0.64 9.72 -1.85
CA THR A 49 1.83 8.96 -2.24
C THR A 49 2.14 7.90 -1.20
N LEU A 50 2.68 6.76 -1.65
CA LEU A 50 3.04 5.67 -0.73
C LEU A 50 4.06 6.10 0.33
N PRO A 51 5.14 6.83 -0.02
CA PRO A 51 6.08 7.28 1.01
C PRO A 51 5.43 8.15 2.08
N GLU A 52 4.51 9.02 1.72
CA GLU A 52 3.80 9.84 2.70
C GLU A 52 2.88 9.00 3.57
N ALA A 53 2.15 8.08 2.95
CA ALA A 53 1.27 7.18 3.68
C ALA A 53 2.06 6.30 4.64
N ALA A 54 3.18 5.73 4.18
CA ALA A 54 4.01 4.87 5.00
C ALA A 54 4.53 5.62 6.24
N GLY A 55 4.99 6.86 6.06
CA GLY A 55 5.48 7.66 7.17
C GLY A 55 4.39 7.99 8.18
N ARG A 56 3.19 8.30 7.72
CA ARG A 56 2.07 8.64 8.59
C ARG A 56 1.51 7.41 9.30
N VAL A 57 1.30 6.33 8.57
CA VAL A 57 0.75 5.10 9.12
C VAL A 57 1.74 4.45 10.10
N ALA A 58 3.03 4.60 9.87
CA ALA A 58 4.05 4.06 10.78
C ALA A 58 3.90 4.57 12.20
N LYS A 59 3.32 5.75 12.39
CA LYS A 59 3.14 6.31 13.74
C LYS A 59 2.10 5.58 14.56
N SER A 60 1.14 4.93 13.91
CA SER A 60 0.06 4.22 14.62
C SER A 60 0.03 2.73 14.34
N ASN A 61 0.46 2.30 13.16
CA ASN A 61 0.35 0.91 12.74
C ASN A 61 1.69 0.23 12.48
N GLY A 62 2.80 0.96 12.65
CA GLY A 62 4.12 0.43 12.38
C GLY A 62 4.44 0.46 10.89
N ASN A 63 5.51 -0.23 10.53
CA ASN A 63 5.99 -0.25 9.15
C ASN A 63 5.17 -1.20 8.29
N ILE A 64 5.33 -1.07 6.97
CA ILE A 64 4.75 -2.01 6.02
C ILE A 64 5.23 -3.42 6.35
N ILE A 65 4.29 -4.36 6.46
CA ILE A 65 4.63 -5.74 6.81
C ILE A 65 4.61 -6.67 5.59
N ALA A 66 3.90 -6.30 4.53
CA ALA A 66 3.84 -7.12 3.33
C ALA A 66 3.35 -6.30 2.15
N ILE A 67 3.78 -6.71 0.97
CA ILE A 67 3.24 -6.21 -0.29
C ILE A 67 2.85 -7.42 -1.11
N LYS A 68 1.65 -7.42 -1.65
CA LYS A 68 1.13 -8.55 -2.41
C LYS A 68 0.74 -8.10 -3.81
N ARG A 69 1.22 -8.80 -4.81
CA ARG A 69 0.91 -8.50 -6.22
C ARG A 69 -0.13 -9.48 -6.71
N LEU A 70 -1.25 -8.96 -7.19
CA LEU A 70 -2.33 -9.79 -7.72
C LEU A 70 -2.16 -9.94 -9.22
N ARG A 71 -2.19 -11.18 -9.69
CA ARG A 71 -2.07 -11.46 -11.11
C ARG A 71 -3.41 -11.23 -11.78
N GLY A 72 -3.36 -10.70 -13.00
CA GLY A 72 -4.56 -10.49 -13.78
C GLY A 72 -5.27 -9.19 -13.57
N LEU A 73 -4.90 -8.43 -12.54
CA LEU A 73 -5.53 -7.14 -12.29
C LEU A 73 -5.17 -6.08 -13.33
N CYS A 74 -4.02 -6.21 -13.93
CA CYS A 74 -3.53 -5.22 -14.88
C CYS A 74 -3.51 -5.76 -16.30
N ALA A 75 -4.22 -6.80 -16.53
CA ALA A 75 -4.32 -7.40 -17.86
C ALA A 75 -5.04 -6.49 -18.84
#